data_9792423664443593bfd98ebccd486495
#
_entry.id   9792423664443593bfd98ebccd486495
#
_cell.length_a   1.000
_cell.length_b   1.000
_cell.length_c   1.000
_cell.angle_alpha   90.00
_cell.angle_beta   90.00
_cell.angle_gamma   90.00
#
_symmetry.space_group_name_H-M   'P 1'
#
loop_
_entity.id
_entity.type
_entity.pdbx_description
1 polymer ?
#
loop_
_entity_poly.entity_id
_entity_poly.type
_entity_poly.pdbx_seq_one_letter_code
_entity_poly.pdbx_strand_id
1 'polypeptide(L)'
;YSAAASDVYKRQEYDDHNLLTENTLSYLKTLDSGHTFDGLLGFTGQRLSSNDFSLNGKGYMDDNVKWNNMNAVQDKQTYSASSSTSKRTKMSLLARFNYNYKQRYYLTVTGRYDGASNFAANNKWGFFPSAALKWNAAKEEFMKGVDWVNEMAIRVSAGRTGNDAISTYRSLAALSSTTNGYLFGGSQPAAYYPSRLASPNLTWEKTDLY
;
A
#
# COMPACT_ATOMS: atom_id res chain seq x y z
N TYR A 1 51.40 2.05 -16.17
CA TYR A 1 50.65 1.47 -15.07
C TYR A 1 49.20 1.85 -15.28
N SER A 2 48.42 0.91 -15.77
CA SER A 2 46.97 1.02 -15.72
C SER A 2 46.55 0.99 -14.26
N ALA A 3 46.00 2.09 -13.74
CA ALA A 3 45.32 2.04 -12.46
C ALA A 3 44.17 1.03 -12.59
N ALA A 4 44.34 -0.12 -11.98
CA ALA A 4 43.26 -1.09 -11.87
C ALA A 4 42.10 -0.38 -11.19
N ALA A 5 40.96 -0.32 -11.86
CA ALA A 5 39.75 0.15 -11.26
C ALA A 5 39.50 -0.75 -10.02
N SER A 6 39.48 -0.17 -8.84
CA SER A 6 39.24 -0.94 -7.63
C SER A 6 37.82 -1.47 -7.66
N ASP A 7 37.69 -2.79 -7.75
CA ASP A 7 36.36 -3.41 -7.83
C ASP A 7 35.58 -3.15 -6.57
N VAL A 8 34.30 -2.83 -6.76
CA VAL A 8 33.34 -2.59 -5.70
C VAL A 8 32.35 -3.74 -5.70
N TYR A 9 32.34 -4.50 -4.65
CA TYR A 9 31.33 -5.54 -4.47
C TYR A 9 30.33 -5.18 -3.40
N LYS A 10 29.05 -5.52 -3.68
CA LYS A 10 27.93 -5.30 -2.79
C LYS A 10 27.21 -6.61 -2.54
N ARG A 11 26.98 -6.93 -1.28
CA ARG A 11 26.06 -7.98 -0.86
C ARG A 11 24.83 -7.34 -0.24
N GLN A 12 23.65 -7.73 -0.73
CA GLN A 12 22.37 -7.30 -0.19
C GLN A 12 21.53 -8.52 0.17
N GLU A 13 20.78 -8.38 1.25
CA GLU A 13 19.82 -9.36 1.70
C GLU A 13 18.51 -8.63 1.98
N TYR A 14 17.42 -9.15 1.40
CA TYR A 14 16.06 -8.68 1.59
C TYR A 14 15.24 -9.80 2.19
N ASP A 15 14.58 -9.52 3.28
CA ASP A 15 13.68 -10.44 3.96
C ASP A 15 12.31 -9.79 4.08
N ASP A 16 11.40 -10.18 3.19
CA ASP A 16 10.07 -9.63 3.08
C ASP A 16 9.01 -10.63 3.50
N HIS A 17 8.25 -10.29 4.53
CA HIS A 17 7.12 -11.07 4.99
C HIS A 17 5.81 -10.34 4.72
N ASN A 18 4.88 -11.01 4.04
CA ASN A 18 3.51 -10.55 3.84
C ASN A 18 2.53 -11.56 4.41
N LEU A 19 1.92 -11.23 5.53
CA LEU A 19 0.85 -12.01 6.13
C LEU A 19 -0.48 -11.35 5.78
N LEU A 20 -1.34 -12.09 5.06
CA LEU A 20 -2.66 -11.65 4.64
C LEU A 20 -3.72 -12.62 5.18
N THR A 21 -4.79 -12.08 5.73
CA THR A 21 -6.02 -12.82 6.03
C THR A 21 -7.19 -12.12 5.40
N GLU A 22 -8.04 -12.89 4.73
CA GLU A 22 -9.27 -12.41 4.09
C GLU A 22 -10.41 -13.34 4.47
N ASN A 23 -11.50 -12.73 4.92
CA ASN A 23 -12.71 -13.44 5.30
C ASN A 23 -13.90 -12.74 4.67
N THR A 24 -14.76 -13.50 4.02
CA THR A 24 -15.98 -12.98 3.40
C THR A 24 -17.16 -13.81 3.79
N LEU A 25 -18.29 -13.14 4.01
CA LEU A 25 -19.59 -13.74 4.20
C LEU A 25 -20.53 -13.16 3.15
N SER A 26 -21.14 -14.00 2.35
CA SER A 26 -22.11 -13.60 1.33
C SER A 26 -23.48 -14.25 1.56
N TYR A 27 -24.53 -13.51 1.21
CA TYR A 27 -25.90 -13.96 1.27
C TYR A 27 -26.65 -13.53 0.03
N LEU A 28 -27.23 -14.49 -0.68
CA LEU A 28 -28.05 -14.27 -1.88
C LEU A 28 -29.46 -14.80 -1.65
N LYS A 29 -30.46 -13.98 -1.93
CA LYS A 29 -31.87 -14.34 -1.88
C LYS A 29 -32.61 -13.81 -3.10
N THR A 30 -33.25 -14.71 -3.85
CA THR A 30 -34.18 -14.36 -4.92
C THR A 30 -35.59 -14.75 -4.50
N LEU A 31 -36.54 -13.84 -4.69
CA LEU A 31 -37.97 -14.05 -4.42
C LEU A 31 -38.72 -14.24 -5.74
N ASP A 32 -39.81 -15.02 -5.70
CA ASP A 32 -40.68 -15.29 -6.87
C ASP A 32 -41.30 -14.01 -7.45
N SER A 33 -41.42 -12.96 -6.63
CA SER A 33 -41.85 -11.61 -7.04
C SER A 33 -40.86 -10.86 -7.93
N GLY A 34 -39.68 -11.44 -8.21
CA GLY A 34 -38.64 -10.85 -9.06
C GLY A 34 -37.64 -9.94 -8.34
N HIS A 35 -37.65 -9.97 -7.00
CA HIS A 35 -36.65 -9.26 -6.19
C HIS A 35 -35.45 -10.17 -5.92
N THR A 36 -34.27 -9.65 -6.11
CA THR A 36 -33.00 -10.33 -5.75
C THR A 36 -32.20 -9.42 -4.84
N PHE A 37 -31.77 -9.97 -3.72
CA PHE A 37 -30.92 -9.32 -2.72
C PHE A 37 -29.62 -10.09 -2.62
N ASP A 38 -28.50 -9.38 -2.70
CA ASP A 38 -27.16 -9.92 -2.55
C ASP A 38 -26.39 -9.05 -1.57
N GLY A 39 -25.96 -9.62 -0.48
CA GLY A 39 -25.19 -8.97 0.57
C GLY A 39 -23.81 -9.62 0.72
N LEU A 40 -22.80 -8.80 0.92
CA LEU A 40 -21.43 -9.25 1.20
C LEU A 40 -20.86 -8.44 2.34
N LEU A 41 -20.31 -9.15 3.33
CA LEU A 41 -19.46 -8.60 4.37
C LEU A 41 -18.05 -9.15 4.20
N GLY A 42 -17.05 -8.32 4.33
CA GLY A 42 -15.65 -8.70 4.20
C GLY A 42 -14.78 -8.10 5.30
N PHE A 43 -13.81 -8.87 5.74
CA PHE A 43 -12.72 -8.43 6.60
C PHE A 43 -11.39 -8.81 5.96
N THR A 44 -10.47 -7.85 5.88
CA THR A 44 -9.09 -8.10 5.43
C THR A 44 -8.14 -7.56 6.47
N GLY A 45 -7.14 -8.36 6.84
CA GLY A 45 -6.02 -7.95 7.68
C GLY A 45 -4.71 -8.27 6.97
N GLN A 46 -3.81 -7.29 6.86
CA GLN A 46 -2.51 -7.46 6.21
C GLN A 46 -1.39 -6.89 7.08
N ARG A 47 -0.31 -7.63 7.19
CA ARG A 47 0.93 -7.18 7.80
C ARG A 47 2.09 -7.40 6.84
N LEU A 48 2.73 -6.32 6.48
CA LEU A 48 3.96 -6.30 5.68
C LEU A 48 5.12 -5.99 6.62
N SER A 49 6.21 -6.74 6.51
CA SER A 49 7.46 -6.51 7.23
C SER A 49 8.61 -6.70 6.25
N SER A 50 9.47 -5.71 6.13
CA SER A 50 10.64 -5.74 5.25
C SER A 50 11.88 -5.43 6.08
N ASN A 51 12.89 -6.27 5.94
CA ASN A 51 14.21 -6.09 6.53
C ASN A 51 15.22 -6.07 5.40
N ASP A 52 16.01 -5.03 5.39
CA ASP A 52 17.08 -4.79 4.43
C ASP A 52 18.43 -4.82 5.12
N PHE A 53 19.38 -5.50 4.54
CA PHE A 53 20.79 -5.41 4.91
C PHE A 53 21.65 -5.25 3.67
N SER A 54 22.61 -4.36 3.71
CA SER A 54 23.62 -4.25 2.64
C SER A 54 25.01 -4.02 3.21
N LEU A 55 25.98 -4.68 2.59
CA LEU A 55 27.40 -4.52 2.86
C LEU A 55 28.11 -4.25 1.55
N ASN A 56 28.89 -3.18 1.50
CA ASN A 56 29.74 -2.81 0.38
C ASN A 56 31.20 -2.82 0.81
N GLY A 57 32.09 -3.19 -0.10
CA GLY A 57 33.53 -3.09 0.10
C GLY A 57 34.23 -2.77 -1.22
N LYS A 58 35.37 -2.08 -1.16
CA LYS A 58 36.20 -1.68 -2.30
C LYS A 58 37.60 -2.25 -2.17
N GLY A 59 38.30 -2.44 -3.31
CA GLY A 59 39.68 -2.89 -3.33
C GLY A 59 39.83 -4.37 -3.01
N TYR A 60 39.16 -5.23 -3.76
CA TYR A 60 39.40 -6.66 -3.73
C TYR A 60 40.66 -7.01 -4.51
N MET A 61 41.42 -7.98 -4.00
CA MET A 61 42.64 -8.46 -4.68
C MET A 61 42.35 -9.40 -5.86
N ASP A 62 41.21 -10.05 -5.84
CA ASP A 62 40.87 -11.10 -6.80
C ASP A 62 39.37 -11.08 -7.09
N ASP A 63 39.04 -10.95 -8.38
CA ASP A 63 37.67 -10.94 -8.90
C ASP A 63 36.98 -12.31 -8.83
N ASN A 64 37.72 -13.38 -8.64
CA ASN A 64 37.13 -14.72 -8.56
C ASN A 64 36.30 -14.93 -7.29
N VAL A 65 36.59 -14.19 -6.24
CA VAL A 65 35.90 -14.31 -4.93
C VAL A 65 34.61 -13.49 -4.88
N LYS A 66 34.62 -12.34 -5.55
CA LYS A 66 33.48 -11.38 -5.62
C LYS A 66 32.86 -11.14 -4.22
N TRP A 67 31.52 -11.11 -4.19
CA TRP A 67 30.73 -10.94 -2.95
C TRP A 67 30.69 -12.17 -2.05
N ASN A 68 31.26 -13.33 -2.46
CA ASN A 68 31.24 -14.55 -1.66
C ASN A 68 32.18 -14.51 -0.45
N ASN A 69 33.20 -13.66 -0.51
CA ASN A 69 34.11 -13.43 0.61
C ASN A 69 34.33 -11.93 0.81
N MET A 70 33.39 -11.27 1.50
CA MET A 70 33.52 -9.85 1.81
C MET A 70 34.76 -9.53 2.68
N ASN A 71 35.32 -10.49 3.39
CA ASN A 71 36.50 -10.29 4.21
C ASN A 71 37.81 -10.17 3.39
N ALA A 72 37.78 -10.47 2.08
CA ALA A 72 38.92 -10.34 1.17
C ALA A 72 39.26 -8.89 0.77
N VAL A 73 38.53 -7.90 1.25
CA VAL A 73 38.83 -6.46 1.08
C VAL A 73 40.10 -6.13 1.80
N GLN A 74 41.07 -5.49 1.10
CA GLN A 74 42.35 -5.08 1.65
C GLN A 74 42.22 -3.93 2.65
N ASP A 75 41.48 -2.88 2.25
CA ASP A 75 41.25 -1.73 3.10
C ASP A 75 39.87 -1.80 3.74
N LYS A 76 39.80 -2.25 4.99
CA LYS A 76 38.57 -2.36 5.75
C LYS A 76 37.88 -1.03 6.06
N GLN A 77 38.57 0.11 5.90
CA GLN A 77 37.95 1.43 6.04
C GLN A 77 36.99 1.75 4.88
N THR A 78 37.06 0.98 3.78
CA THR A 78 36.12 1.09 2.66
C THR A 78 34.81 0.41 2.89
N TYR A 79 34.64 -0.35 3.97
CA TYR A 79 33.37 -0.97 4.28
C TYR A 79 32.27 0.06 4.57
N SER A 80 31.14 -0.16 3.94
CA SER A 80 29.92 0.55 4.24
C SER A 80 28.80 -0.47 4.47
N ALA A 81 28.26 -0.48 5.66
CA ALA A 81 27.13 -1.32 6.03
C ALA A 81 25.88 -0.46 6.28
N SER A 82 24.75 -0.91 5.82
CA SER A 82 23.46 -0.30 6.12
C SER A 82 22.42 -1.37 6.39
N SER A 83 21.48 -1.05 7.27
CA SER A 83 20.31 -1.89 7.53
C SER A 83 19.09 -1.03 7.74
N SER A 84 17.94 -1.54 7.32
CA SER A 84 16.66 -0.90 7.56
C SER A 84 15.58 -1.92 7.89
N THR A 85 14.60 -1.51 8.63
CA THR A 85 13.41 -2.29 8.94
C THR A 85 12.18 -1.43 8.74
N SER A 86 11.18 -1.96 8.04
CA SER A 86 9.88 -1.32 7.93
C SER A 86 8.75 -2.30 8.23
N LYS A 87 7.71 -1.80 8.88
CA LYS A 87 6.49 -2.58 9.17
C LYS A 87 5.27 -1.74 8.82
N ARG A 88 4.34 -2.35 8.08
CA ARG A 88 3.07 -1.75 7.71
C ARG A 88 1.94 -2.72 8.01
N THR A 89 0.90 -2.23 8.64
CA THR A 89 -0.31 -3.01 8.91
C THR A 89 -1.50 -2.28 8.28
N LYS A 90 -2.35 -3.05 7.62
CA LYS A 90 -3.64 -2.59 7.08
C LYS A 90 -4.76 -3.46 7.61
N MET A 91 -5.91 -2.87 7.81
CA MET A 91 -7.16 -3.56 8.14
C MET A 91 -8.27 -2.93 7.34
N SER A 92 -9.19 -3.75 6.85
CA SER A 92 -10.33 -3.29 6.07
C SER A 92 -11.59 -4.03 6.47
N LEU A 93 -12.67 -3.29 6.62
CA LEU A 93 -14.03 -3.81 6.72
C LEU A 93 -14.79 -3.37 5.49
N LEU A 94 -15.45 -4.31 4.82
CA LEU A 94 -16.23 -4.09 3.61
C LEU A 94 -17.66 -4.57 3.84
N ALA A 95 -18.63 -3.73 3.47
CA ALA A 95 -20.02 -4.12 3.32
C ALA A 95 -20.51 -3.72 1.93
N ARG A 96 -21.12 -4.64 1.22
CA ARG A 96 -21.77 -4.39 -0.08
C ARG A 96 -23.17 -4.95 -0.07
N PHE A 97 -24.10 -4.19 -0.60
CA PHE A 97 -25.47 -4.58 -0.80
C PHE A 97 -25.85 -4.32 -2.26
N ASN A 98 -26.29 -5.37 -2.94
CA ASN A 98 -26.84 -5.30 -4.28
C ASN A 98 -28.33 -5.68 -4.23
N TYR A 99 -29.12 -4.89 -4.91
CA TYR A 99 -30.53 -5.15 -5.10
C TYR A 99 -30.85 -5.13 -6.59
N ASN A 100 -31.65 -6.07 -7.03
CA ASN A 100 -32.16 -6.17 -8.39
C ASN A 100 -33.64 -6.46 -8.37
N TYR A 101 -34.40 -5.71 -9.16
CA TYR A 101 -35.82 -5.94 -9.37
C TYR A 101 -36.11 -6.26 -10.84
N LYS A 102 -36.57 -7.49 -11.09
CA LYS A 102 -36.98 -8.01 -12.42
C LYS A 102 -35.94 -7.79 -13.52
N GLN A 103 -34.63 -7.73 -13.15
CA GLN A 103 -33.51 -7.41 -14.07
C GLN A 103 -33.65 -6.05 -14.78
N ARG A 104 -34.49 -5.15 -14.26
CA ARG A 104 -34.71 -3.80 -14.78
C ARG A 104 -33.98 -2.75 -13.96
N TYR A 105 -34.14 -2.80 -12.64
CA TYR A 105 -33.61 -1.82 -11.71
C TYR A 105 -32.55 -2.46 -10.83
N TYR A 106 -31.40 -1.85 -10.78
CA TYR A 106 -30.29 -2.34 -9.96
C TYR A 106 -29.81 -1.20 -9.05
N LEU A 107 -29.62 -1.53 -7.79
CA LEU A 107 -28.97 -0.67 -6.80
C LEU A 107 -27.79 -1.41 -6.23
N THR A 108 -26.64 -0.76 -6.19
CA THR A 108 -25.45 -1.21 -5.46
C THR A 108 -25.06 -0.15 -4.45
N VAL A 109 -24.87 -0.54 -3.19
CA VAL A 109 -24.33 0.33 -2.15
C VAL A 109 -23.14 -0.40 -1.54
N THR A 110 -22.01 0.29 -1.41
CA THR A 110 -20.80 -0.25 -0.82
C THR A 110 -20.27 0.72 0.24
N GLY A 111 -19.89 0.21 1.38
CA GLY A 111 -19.13 0.94 2.39
C GLY A 111 -17.85 0.20 2.71
N ARG A 112 -16.72 0.90 2.69
CA ARG A 112 -15.42 0.35 3.06
C ARG A 112 -14.79 1.21 4.14
N TYR A 113 -14.36 0.59 5.22
CA TYR A 113 -13.69 1.23 6.34
C TYR A 113 -12.28 0.68 6.45
N ASP A 114 -11.29 1.48 6.08
CA ASP A 114 -9.90 1.07 5.95
C ASP A 114 -9.03 1.77 6.99
N GLY A 115 -8.17 0.99 7.64
CA GLY A 115 -7.15 1.47 8.56
C GLY A 115 -5.74 1.14 8.07
N ALA A 116 -4.82 2.10 8.16
CA ALA A 116 -3.42 1.92 7.80
C ALA A 116 -2.47 2.53 8.84
N SER A 117 -1.42 1.78 9.18
CA SER A 117 -0.47 2.17 10.24
C SER A 117 0.47 3.32 9.85
N ASN A 118 0.60 3.64 8.57
CA ASN A 118 1.46 4.70 8.05
C ASN A 118 0.92 6.11 8.27
N PHE A 119 -0.34 6.26 8.65
CA PHE A 119 -0.93 7.55 8.99
C PHE A 119 -0.72 7.94 10.46
N ALA A 120 -1.01 9.21 10.77
CA ALA A 120 -0.93 9.73 12.12
C ALA A 120 -1.91 9.03 13.07
N ALA A 121 -1.64 9.04 14.37
CA ALA A 121 -2.35 8.23 15.37
C ALA A 121 -3.89 8.39 15.32
N ASN A 122 -4.39 9.61 15.09
CA ASN A 122 -5.83 9.91 15.06
C ASN A 122 -6.44 9.85 13.65
N ASN A 123 -5.63 9.59 12.60
CA ASN A 123 -6.03 9.67 11.19
C ASN A 123 -5.81 8.37 10.43
N LYS A 124 -5.65 7.25 11.15
CA LYS A 124 -5.36 5.95 10.55
C LYS A 124 -6.52 5.39 9.75
N TRP A 125 -7.75 5.77 10.09
CA TRP A 125 -8.96 5.22 9.53
C TRP A 125 -9.63 6.15 8.53
N GLY A 126 -10.11 5.58 7.44
CA GLY A 126 -10.88 6.26 6.41
C GLY A 126 -12.15 5.48 6.05
N PHE A 127 -13.24 6.19 5.79
CA PHE A 127 -14.49 5.62 5.29
C PHE A 127 -14.71 6.01 3.84
N PHE A 128 -14.99 5.02 3.00
CA PHE A 128 -15.09 5.12 1.54
C PHE A 128 -16.43 4.53 1.07
N PRO A 129 -17.49 5.35 1.05
CA PRO A 129 -18.79 4.94 0.54
C PRO A 129 -18.84 5.03 -0.98
N SER A 130 -19.69 4.18 -1.58
CA SER A 130 -20.10 4.32 -2.98
C SER A 130 -21.52 3.82 -3.20
N ALA A 131 -22.20 4.39 -4.19
CA ALA A 131 -23.51 3.94 -4.62
C ALA A 131 -23.61 3.98 -6.16
N ALA A 132 -24.34 3.04 -6.72
CA ALA A 132 -24.64 2.99 -8.15
C ALA A 132 -26.07 2.57 -8.39
N LEU A 133 -26.71 3.19 -9.36
CA LEU A 133 -28.02 2.86 -9.90
C LEU A 133 -27.86 2.47 -11.36
N LYS A 134 -28.49 1.37 -11.79
CA LYS A 134 -28.60 1.00 -13.20
C LYS A 134 -30.08 0.74 -13.54
N TRP A 135 -30.54 1.36 -14.59
CA TRP A 135 -31.81 1.07 -15.21
C TRP A 135 -31.59 0.39 -16.55
N ASN A 136 -32.15 -0.81 -16.72
CA ASN A 136 -32.08 -1.56 -17.97
C ASN A 136 -33.41 -1.35 -18.73
N ALA A 137 -33.42 -0.34 -19.59
CA ALA A 137 -34.61 0.05 -20.36
C ALA A 137 -35.03 -1.03 -21.38
N ALA A 138 -34.08 -1.82 -21.89
CA ALA A 138 -34.40 -2.92 -22.83
C ALA A 138 -35.29 -4.01 -22.23
N LYS A 139 -35.38 -4.09 -20.88
CA LYS A 139 -36.27 -5.05 -20.19
C LYS A 139 -37.63 -4.47 -19.83
N GLU A 140 -37.90 -3.22 -20.18
CA GLU A 140 -39.18 -2.58 -19.93
C GLU A 140 -40.28 -3.04 -20.91
N GLU A 141 -41.54 -2.92 -20.49
CA GLU A 141 -42.69 -3.35 -21.29
C GLU A 141 -42.79 -2.60 -22.63
N PHE A 142 -42.43 -1.31 -22.65
CA PHE A 142 -42.46 -0.48 -23.87
C PHE A 142 -41.42 -0.89 -24.92
N MET A 143 -40.39 -1.67 -24.52
CA MET A 143 -39.38 -2.21 -25.44
C MET A 143 -39.74 -3.59 -26.00
N LYS A 144 -40.83 -4.18 -25.53
CA LYS A 144 -41.35 -5.46 -26.10
C LYS A 144 -41.73 -5.23 -27.58
N GLY A 145 -41.08 -5.96 -28.47
CA GLY A 145 -41.29 -5.84 -29.93
C GLY A 145 -40.24 -4.95 -30.64
N VAL A 146 -39.26 -4.48 -29.94
CA VAL A 146 -38.09 -3.80 -30.53
C VAL A 146 -36.94 -4.79 -30.62
N ASP A 147 -36.95 -5.67 -31.62
CA ASP A 147 -36.06 -6.84 -31.70
C ASP A 147 -34.61 -6.48 -32.11
N TRP A 148 -34.40 -5.27 -32.60
CA TRP A 148 -33.07 -4.84 -33.01
C TRP A 148 -32.23 -4.22 -31.86
N VAL A 149 -32.83 -3.97 -30.68
CA VAL A 149 -32.14 -3.48 -29.47
C VAL A 149 -31.93 -4.60 -28.48
N ASN A 150 -30.73 -5.16 -28.41
CA ASN A 150 -30.40 -6.23 -27.46
C ASN A 150 -30.17 -5.73 -26.04
N GLU A 151 -29.53 -4.57 -25.87
CA GLU A 151 -29.29 -3.95 -24.57
C GLU A 151 -29.42 -2.42 -24.65
N MET A 152 -30.13 -1.85 -23.69
CA MET A 152 -30.23 -0.41 -23.48
C MET A 152 -30.27 -0.17 -21.97
N ALA A 153 -29.20 0.38 -21.42
CA ALA A 153 -29.11 0.63 -19.99
C ALA A 153 -28.47 1.98 -19.68
N ILE A 154 -28.99 2.65 -18.66
CA ILE A 154 -28.41 3.86 -18.09
C ILE A 154 -27.86 3.51 -16.71
N ARG A 155 -26.64 3.93 -16.42
CA ARG A 155 -26.00 3.77 -15.13
C ARG A 155 -25.47 5.10 -14.62
N VAL A 156 -25.75 5.39 -13.36
CA VAL A 156 -25.16 6.52 -12.64
C VAL A 156 -24.52 5.98 -11.36
N SER A 157 -23.37 6.52 -11.01
CA SER A 157 -22.67 6.12 -9.79
C SER A 157 -21.93 7.28 -9.18
N ALA A 158 -21.79 7.25 -7.87
CA ALA A 158 -20.95 8.17 -7.13
C ALA A 158 -20.24 7.42 -6.02
N GLY A 159 -19.02 7.85 -5.69
CA GLY A 159 -18.26 7.20 -4.65
C GLY A 159 -17.02 7.98 -4.27
N ARG A 160 -16.47 7.59 -3.12
CA ARG A 160 -15.21 8.09 -2.60
C ARG A 160 -14.19 6.97 -2.54
N THR A 161 -12.97 7.24 -3.01
CA THR A 161 -11.82 6.34 -2.88
C THR A 161 -10.76 6.97 -1.99
N GLY A 162 -9.96 6.11 -1.35
CA GLY A 162 -8.82 6.52 -0.54
C GLY A 162 -7.51 5.98 -1.10
N ASN A 163 -6.46 6.79 -1.01
CA ASN A 163 -5.11 6.37 -1.35
C ASN A 163 -4.23 6.41 -0.10
N ASP A 164 -3.50 5.32 0.15
CA ASP A 164 -2.55 5.16 1.26
C ASP A 164 -1.11 4.96 0.78
N ALA A 165 -0.81 5.33 -0.48
CA ALA A 165 0.51 5.22 -1.10
C ALA A 165 1.53 6.21 -0.51
N ILE A 166 1.73 6.13 0.80
CA ILE A 166 2.73 6.89 1.53
C ILE A 166 3.69 5.95 2.26
N SER A 167 4.97 6.34 2.33
CA SER A 167 5.98 5.55 3.02
C SER A 167 5.67 5.42 4.52
N THR A 168 6.12 4.33 5.12
CA THR A 168 6.00 4.09 6.56
C THR A 168 6.70 5.20 7.38
N TYR A 169 6.19 5.44 8.59
CA TYR A 169 6.76 6.38 9.57
C TYR A 169 6.81 7.85 9.15
N ARG A 170 6.13 8.24 8.06
CA ARG A 170 6.11 9.64 7.61
C ARG A 170 5.37 10.58 8.57
N SER A 171 4.50 10.06 9.40
CA SER A 171 3.84 10.84 10.47
C SER A 171 4.76 11.19 11.64
N LEU A 172 5.91 10.50 11.77
CA LEU A 172 6.85 10.69 12.88
C LEU A 172 7.97 11.66 12.52
N ALA A 173 8.52 12.35 13.52
CA ALA A 173 9.79 13.06 13.40
C ALA A 173 10.93 12.08 13.13
N ALA A 174 11.93 12.51 12.41
CA ALA A 174 13.14 11.73 12.18
C ALA A 174 14.38 12.56 12.56
N LEU A 175 15.37 11.86 13.11
CA LEU A 175 16.69 12.41 13.37
C LEU A 175 17.69 11.79 12.38
N SER A 176 18.67 12.58 11.97
CA SER A 176 19.85 12.10 11.27
C SER A 176 21.08 12.39 12.12
N SER A 177 22.12 11.60 11.93
CA SER A 177 23.40 11.79 12.61
C SER A 177 24.46 12.27 11.62
N THR A 178 25.40 13.05 12.11
CA THR A 178 26.60 13.43 11.38
C THR A 178 27.83 13.39 12.32
N THR A 179 28.97 12.98 11.79
CA THR A 179 30.24 13.02 12.50
C THR A 179 31.07 14.26 12.14
N ASN A 180 30.61 15.07 11.17
CA ASN A 180 31.36 16.19 10.62
C ASN A 180 30.92 17.57 11.14
N GLY A 181 30.13 17.60 12.23
CA GLY A 181 29.47 18.83 12.66
C GLY A 181 30.31 19.71 13.59
N TYR A 182 30.85 19.15 14.65
CA TYR A 182 31.47 19.94 15.74
C TYR A 182 32.69 19.23 16.33
N LEU A 183 33.69 20.04 16.69
CA LEU A 183 34.86 19.59 17.42
C LEU A 183 34.68 19.91 18.90
N PHE A 184 34.77 18.90 19.76
CA PHE A 184 34.80 19.06 21.22
C PHE A 184 36.09 18.46 21.76
N GLY A 185 37.00 19.31 22.28
CA GLY A 185 38.25 18.86 22.86
C GLY A 185 39.15 18.07 21.88
N GLY A 186 39.11 18.37 20.58
CA GLY A 186 39.90 17.68 19.55
C GLY A 186 39.24 16.39 19.01
N SER A 187 38.07 16.01 19.51
CA SER A 187 37.29 14.88 18.99
C SER A 187 36.01 15.32 18.25
N GLN A 188 35.57 14.51 17.29
CA GLN A 188 34.31 14.73 16.54
C GLN A 188 33.27 13.71 16.97
N PRO A 189 32.52 13.96 18.06
CA PRO A 189 31.42 13.08 18.43
C PRO A 189 30.26 13.13 17.40
N ALA A 190 29.50 12.06 17.30
CA ALA A 190 28.30 12.05 16.48
C ALA A 190 27.30 13.10 17.01
N ALA A 191 26.88 14.01 16.14
CA ALA A 191 25.85 14.98 16.41
C ALA A 191 24.52 14.52 15.76
N TYR A 192 23.41 14.75 16.44
CA TYR A 192 22.06 14.44 15.93
C TYR A 192 21.31 15.72 15.64
N TYR A 193 20.60 15.73 14.52
CA TYR A 193 19.76 16.87 14.14
C TYR A 193 18.42 16.39 13.57
N PRO A 194 17.33 17.17 13.70
CA PRO A 194 16.06 16.85 13.08
C PRO A 194 16.17 16.86 11.56
N SER A 195 15.96 15.72 10.92
CA SER A 195 15.93 15.60 9.45
C SER A 195 14.52 15.69 8.88
N ARG A 196 13.51 15.48 9.73
CA ARG A 196 12.09 15.62 9.38
C ARG A 196 11.26 15.95 10.62
N LEU A 197 10.36 16.91 10.50
CA LEU A 197 9.38 17.22 11.51
C LEU A 197 8.23 16.18 11.48
N ALA A 198 7.57 15.96 12.61
CA ALA A 198 6.39 15.14 12.68
C ALA A 198 5.23 15.76 11.88
N SER A 199 4.42 14.91 11.24
CA SER A 199 3.19 15.31 10.54
C SER A 199 1.96 14.71 11.26
N PRO A 200 1.49 15.35 12.35
CA PRO A 200 0.42 14.80 13.20
C PRO A 200 -0.94 14.72 12.50
N ASN A 201 -1.12 15.46 11.41
CA ASN A 201 -2.34 15.50 10.63
C ASN A 201 -2.30 14.63 9.37
N LEU A 202 -1.25 13.82 9.19
CA LEU A 202 -1.11 12.98 8.02
C LEU A 202 -2.25 11.95 7.94
N THR A 203 -3.01 11.98 6.85
CA THR A 203 -4.23 11.19 6.65
C THR A 203 -4.34 10.70 5.20
N TRP A 204 -5.39 9.96 4.93
CA TRP A 204 -5.77 9.47 3.61
C TRP A 204 -5.94 10.60 2.60
N GLU A 205 -5.39 10.42 1.42
CA GLU A 205 -5.80 11.17 0.25
C GLU A 205 -7.17 10.64 -0.21
N LYS A 206 -8.13 11.52 -0.45
CA LYS A 206 -9.51 11.16 -0.80
C LYS A 206 -9.87 11.75 -2.15
N THR A 207 -10.46 10.91 -3.01
CA THR A 207 -10.94 11.33 -4.33
C THR A 207 -12.43 10.99 -4.44
N ASP A 208 -13.24 11.98 -4.80
CA ASP A 208 -14.66 11.81 -5.10
C ASP A 208 -14.83 11.63 -6.61
N LEU A 209 -15.61 10.63 -7.00
CA LEU A 209 -15.87 10.23 -8.38
C LEU A 209 -17.38 10.21 -8.62
N TYR A 210 -17.81 10.71 -9.78
CA TYR A 210 -19.21 10.77 -10.20
C TYR A 210 -19.37 10.17 -11.58
#